data_92204b6302a4245cb55ca1577ff06d14
#
_entry.id   92204b6302a4245cb55ca1577ff06d14
#
_cell.length_a   1.000
_cell.length_b   1.000
_cell.length_c   1.000
_cell.angle_alpha   90.00
_cell.angle_beta   90.00
_cell.angle_gamma   90.00
#
_symmetry.space_group_name_H-M   'P 1'
#
loop_
_entity.id
_entity.type
_entity.pdbx_description
1 polymer ?
#
loop_
_entity_poly.entity_id
_entity_poly.type
_entity_poly.pdbx_seq_one_letter_code
_entity_poly.pdbx_strand_id
1 'polypeptide(L)'
;MKLKTSAKLYVYMIFAWLILLALSFKDFYYSFRGVGNNYILFILLVMNTLFICYFWLNGMKEIFYVFFYWKNKNKIIKIPRKKITDNPKVILLYCTCNDFNADSLAKSMKQKYSNFETYILDDSKDKEYIKTVNAFAKENNVKVIRRKDRIGFKAGNINHFLKGKEDYDYFVILDSDEVIPKDFITKALKYFYSYKNIGILQANHISSRNINFFMKVFSRGVDSHWPTYQSVKHNYGFLSLLGHGAMVSKNCYKDTGGFPHVVAEDLCFSIEARMKGYTTAFAPNIICEEEYPVDYLAFKKDI
;
A
#
# COMPACT_ATOMS: atom_id res chain seq x y z
N MET A 1 9.37 -12.22 -17.83
CA MET A 1 8.04 -11.80 -18.34
C MET A 1 7.75 -10.39 -17.84
N LYS A 2 7.00 -9.57 -18.55
CA LYS A 2 6.53 -8.28 -18.01
C LYS A 2 5.16 -8.47 -17.37
N LEU A 3 4.95 -7.89 -16.21
CA LEU A 3 3.62 -7.80 -15.61
C LEU A 3 2.77 -6.83 -16.45
N LYS A 4 1.62 -7.29 -16.93
CA LYS A 4 0.71 -6.51 -17.75
C LYS A 4 -0.60 -6.31 -17.02
N THR A 5 -1.12 -5.10 -17.05
CA THR A 5 -2.46 -4.76 -16.56
C THR A 5 -3.42 -4.65 -17.75
N SER A 6 -4.69 -4.89 -17.51
CA SER A 6 -5.74 -4.86 -18.54
C SER A 6 -6.88 -3.93 -18.11
N ALA A 7 -7.32 -3.05 -19.01
CA ALA A 7 -8.47 -2.18 -18.78
C ALA A 7 -9.83 -2.87 -18.97
N LYS A 8 -9.86 -4.13 -19.42
CA LYS A 8 -11.11 -4.83 -19.78
C LYS A 8 -12.17 -4.83 -18.67
N LEU A 9 -11.75 -4.98 -17.42
CA LEU A 9 -12.69 -4.96 -16.28
C LEU A 9 -13.46 -3.64 -16.22
N TYR A 10 -12.74 -2.51 -16.35
CA TYR A 10 -13.35 -1.18 -16.30
C TYR A 10 -14.28 -0.91 -17.48
N VAL A 11 -13.94 -1.43 -18.66
CA VAL A 11 -14.82 -1.35 -19.83
C VAL A 11 -16.14 -2.06 -19.54
N TYR A 12 -16.11 -3.29 -19.02
CA TYR A 12 -17.34 -4.01 -18.65
C TYR A 12 -18.14 -3.29 -17.55
N MET A 13 -17.46 -2.68 -16.57
CA MET A 13 -18.13 -1.89 -15.53
C MET A 13 -18.86 -0.69 -16.11
N ILE A 14 -18.23 0.06 -17.02
CA ILE A 14 -18.85 1.21 -17.69
C ILE A 14 -20.06 0.76 -18.53
N PHE A 15 -19.95 -0.33 -19.28
CA PHE A 15 -21.07 -0.85 -20.03
C PHE A 15 -22.24 -1.25 -19.13
N ALA A 16 -21.99 -1.96 -18.03
CA ALA A 16 -23.03 -2.33 -17.08
C ALA A 16 -23.69 -1.10 -16.44
N TRP A 17 -22.92 -0.08 -16.11
CA TRP A 17 -23.40 1.19 -15.60
C TRP A 17 -24.26 1.94 -16.63
N LEU A 18 -23.84 2.00 -17.90
CA LEU A 18 -24.64 2.62 -18.98
C LEU A 18 -25.96 1.88 -19.22
N ILE A 19 -25.98 0.55 -19.14
CA ILE A 19 -27.20 -0.25 -19.20
C ILE A 19 -28.14 0.12 -18.04
N LEU A 20 -27.62 0.23 -16.81
CA LEU A 20 -28.42 0.61 -15.65
C LEU A 20 -29.03 2.01 -15.82
N LEU A 21 -28.26 2.98 -16.33
CA LEU A 21 -28.78 4.31 -16.62
C LEU A 21 -29.87 4.28 -17.72
N ALA A 22 -29.66 3.50 -18.77
CA ALA A 22 -30.64 3.35 -19.84
C ALA A 22 -31.96 2.74 -19.33
N LEU A 23 -31.91 1.73 -18.47
CA LEU A 23 -33.11 1.12 -17.84
C LEU A 23 -33.84 2.12 -16.94
N SER A 24 -33.12 3.05 -16.28
CA SER A 24 -33.72 4.07 -15.40
C SER A 24 -34.07 5.37 -16.10
N PHE A 25 -33.83 5.46 -17.42
CA PHE A 25 -34.06 6.68 -18.19
C PHE A 25 -35.51 7.17 -18.11
N LYS A 26 -36.48 6.26 -18.17
CA LYS A 26 -37.90 6.56 -18.06
C LYS A 26 -38.25 7.26 -16.74
N ASP A 27 -37.67 6.78 -15.61
CA ASP A 27 -37.96 7.32 -14.29
C ASP A 27 -37.32 8.71 -14.13
N PHE A 28 -36.10 8.91 -14.63
CA PHE A 28 -35.48 10.24 -14.70
C PHE A 28 -36.31 11.21 -15.55
N TYR A 29 -36.73 10.79 -16.75
CA TYR A 29 -37.54 11.61 -17.65
C TYR A 29 -38.81 12.10 -16.98
N TYR A 30 -39.60 11.22 -16.35
CA TYR A 30 -40.81 11.61 -15.67
C TYR A 30 -40.59 12.48 -14.46
N SER A 31 -39.49 12.24 -13.70
CA SER A 31 -39.11 13.09 -12.58
C SER A 31 -38.84 14.51 -13.04
N PHE A 32 -38.07 14.70 -14.11
CA PHE A 32 -37.75 16.04 -14.66
C PHE A 32 -38.99 16.72 -15.22
N ARG A 33 -39.87 15.96 -15.87
CA ARG A 33 -41.11 16.51 -16.42
C ARG A 33 -42.11 16.94 -15.33
N GLY A 34 -42.10 16.28 -14.18
CA GLY A 34 -42.95 16.62 -13.03
C GLY A 34 -42.55 17.91 -12.29
N VAL A 35 -41.37 18.44 -12.54
CA VAL A 35 -40.85 19.65 -11.86
C VAL A 35 -41.57 20.94 -12.32
N GLY A 36 -42.13 20.96 -13.55
CA GLY A 36 -42.77 22.16 -14.12
C GLY A 36 -41.79 23.36 -14.18
N ASN A 37 -42.28 24.54 -13.77
CA ASN A 37 -41.50 25.78 -13.80
C ASN A 37 -40.77 26.08 -12.50
N ASN A 38 -40.57 25.12 -11.60
CA ASN A 38 -39.86 25.33 -10.35
C ASN A 38 -38.33 25.17 -10.55
N TYR A 39 -37.64 26.26 -10.77
CA TYR A 39 -36.19 26.26 -11.01
C TYR A 39 -35.35 25.69 -9.83
N ILE A 40 -35.78 25.90 -8.58
CA ILE A 40 -35.06 25.37 -7.42
C ILE A 40 -35.15 23.84 -7.42
N LEU A 41 -36.35 23.30 -7.60
CA LEU A 41 -36.58 21.88 -7.66
C LEU A 41 -35.85 21.24 -8.86
N PHE A 42 -35.79 21.93 -10.00
CA PHE A 42 -35.02 21.49 -11.17
C PHE A 42 -33.52 21.34 -10.84
N ILE A 43 -32.92 22.38 -10.22
CA ILE A 43 -31.49 22.35 -9.83
C ILE A 43 -31.22 21.20 -8.84
N LEU A 44 -32.09 21.04 -7.82
CA LEU A 44 -31.96 19.96 -6.85
C LEU A 44 -32.06 18.58 -7.51
N LEU A 45 -32.95 18.41 -8.49
CA LEU A 45 -33.12 17.15 -9.22
C LEU A 45 -31.89 16.86 -10.10
N VAL A 46 -31.31 17.86 -10.76
CA VAL A 46 -30.06 17.70 -11.52
C VAL A 46 -28.92 17.24 -10.58
N MET A 47 -28.74 17.90 -9.45
CA MET A 47 -27.74 17.51 -8.46
C MET A 47 -27.95 16.07 -7.97
N ASN A 48 -29.18 15.74 -7.60
CA ASN A 48 -29.52 14.38 -7.15
C ASN A 48 -29.23 13.33 -8.22
N THR A 49 -29.59 13.60 -9.48
CA THR A 49 -29.31 12.70 -10.60
C THR A 49 -27.81 12.48 -10.79
N LEU A 50 -26.98 13.53 -10.70
CA LEU A 50 -25.52 13.41 -10.76
C LEU A 50 -24.97 12.55 -9.61
N PHE A 51 -25.48 12.74 -8.38
CA PHE A 51 -25.11 11.91 -7.24
C PHE A 51 -25.52 10.44 -7.45
N ILE A 52 -26.73 10.17 -7.93
CA ILE A 52 -27.19 8.79 -8.24
C ILE A 52 -26.27 8.15 -9.27
N CYS A 53 -25.97 8.84 -10.38
CA CYS A 53 -25.06 8.33 -11.41
C CYS A 53 -23.67 8.00 -10.83
N TYR A 54 -23.13 8.88 -9.99
CA TYR A 54 -21.84 8.68 -9.33
C TYR A 54 -21.87 7.50 -8.37
N PHE A 55 -22.86 7.39 -7.50
CA PHE A 55 -22.97 6.29 -6.54
C PHE A 55 -23.21 4.95 -7.22
N TRP A 56 -23.99 4.90 -8.29
CA TRP A 56 -24.18 3.68 -9.07
C TRP A 56 -22.88 3.22 -9.74
N LEU A 57 -22.08 4.15 -10.31
CA LEU A 57 -20.79 3.81 -10.88
C LEU A 57 -19.85 3.22 -9.82
N ASN A 58 -19.79 3.82 -8.63
CA ASN A 58 -18.98 3.31 -7.53
C ASN A 58 -19.52 1.96 -7.00
N GLY A 59 -20.83 1.81 -6.82
CA GLY A 59 -21.42 0.55 -6.42
C GLY A 59 -21.14 -0.59 -7.41
N MET A 60 -21.24 -0.31 -8.71
CA MET A 60 -20.86 -1.28 -9.74
C MET A 60 -19.38 -1.65 -9.65
N LYS A 61 -18.49 -0.68 -9.41
CA LYS A 61 -17.07 -0.93 -9.20
C LYS A 61 -16.83 -1.92 -8.04
N GLU A 62 -17.49 -1.70 -6.90
CA GLU A 62 -17.36 -2.58 -5.73
C GLU A 62 -17.84 -4.00 -6.03
N ILE A 63 -19.00 -4.15 -6.64
CA ILE A 63 -19.56 -5.45 -7.03
C ILE A 63 -18.60 -6.20 -7.97
N PHE A 64 -18.06 -5.52 -8.98
CA PHE A 64 -17.12 -6.13 -9.92
C PHE A 64 -15.81 -6.52 -9.24
N TYR A 65 -15.32 -5.73 -8.27
CA TYR A 65 -14.10 -6.04 -7.52
C TYR A 65 -14.27 -7.30 -6.67
N VAL A 66 -15.38 -7.39 -5.93
CA VAL A 66 -15.71 -8.58 -5.13
C VAL A 66 -15.87 -9.82 -6.02
N PHE A 67 -16.62 -9.70 -7.11
CA PHE A 67 -16.85 -10.80 -8.06
C PHE A 67 -15.52 -11.26 -8.70
N PHE A 68 -14.69 -10.32 -9.14
CA PHE A 68 -13.38 -10.64 -9.70
C PHE A 68 -12.49 -11.37 -8.69
N TYR A 69 -12.40 -10.86 -7.47
CA TYR A 69 -11.64 -11.50 -6.42
C TYR A 69 -12.14 -12.92 -6.14
N TRP A 70 -13.43 -13.08 -5.94
CA TRP A 70 -14.04 -14.39 -5.69
C TRP A 70 -13.75 -15.41 -6.80
N LYS A 71 -13.86 -15.00 -8.06
CA LYS A 71 -13.58 -15.85 -9.23
C LYS A 71 -12.09 -16.22 -9.35
N ASN A 72 -11.19 -15.36 -8.94
CA ASN A 72 -9.76 -15.51 -9.21
C ASN A 72 -8.90 -15.75 -7.96
N LYS A 73 -9.45 -15.78 -6.75
CA LYS A 73 -8.71 -15.88 -5.49
C LYS A 73 -7.63 -16.98 -5.49
N ASN A 74 -7.95 -18.17 -5.99
CA ASN A 74 -7.02 -19.30 -6.03
C ASN A 74 -5.82 -19.11 -7.02
N LYS A 75 -5.94 -18.20 -7.98
CA LYS A 75 -4.86 -17.85 -8.91
C LYS A 75 -3.99 -16.71 -8.36
N ILE A 76 -4.62 -15.77 -7.68
CA ILE A 76 -3.99 -14.58 -7.09
C ILE A 76 -3.02 -14.97 -5.97
N ILE A 77 -3.37 -15.97 -5.17
CA ILE A 77 -2.60 -16.41 -3.97
C ILE A 77 -1.28 -17.12 -4.34
N LYS A 78 -1.04 -17.46 -5.61
CA LYS A 78 0.17 -18.22 -5.99
C LYS A 78 1.42 -17.34 -6.04
N ILE A 79 2.41 -17.69 -5.20
CA ILE A 79 3.76 -17.10 -5.29
C ILE A 79 4.39 -17.52 -6.63
N PRO A 80 5.05 -16.60 -7.35
CA PRO A 80 5.83 -16.95 -8.51
C PRO A 80 6.89 -18.04 -8.17
N ARG A 81 7.06 -19.03 -9.06
CA ARG A 81 7.92 -20.19 -8.81
C ARG A 81 9.38 -19.99 -9.25
N LYS A 82 9.70 -18.83 -9.82
CA LYS A 82 11.05 -18.60 -10.33
C LYS A 82 12.06 -18.67 -9.19
N LYS A 83 13.16 -19.40 -9.43
CA LYS A 83 14.27 -19.48 -8.47
C LYS A 83 15.04 -18.15 -8.47
N ILE A 84 15.53 -17.77 -7.32
CA ILE A 84 16.49 -16.69 -7.13
C ILE A 84 17.84 -17.28 -7.53
N THR A 85 18.49 -16.69 -8.52
CA THR A 85 19.76 -17.19 -9.08
C THR A 85 20.98 -16.56 -8.43
N ASP A 86 20.79 -15.36 -7.87
CA ASP A 86 21.81 -14.55 -7.25
C ASP A 86 21.50 -14.41 -5.75
N ASN A 87 22.39 -13.75 -5.03
CA ASN A 87 22.19 -13.43 -3.61
C ASN A 87 22.16 -11.91 -3.42
N PRO A 88 21.11 -11.19 -3.94
CA PRO A 88 21.07 -9.74 -3.91
C PRO A 88 21.02 -9.20 -2.48
N LYS A 89 21.71 -8.08 -2.25
CA LYS A 89 21.72 -7.43 -0.94
C LYS A 89 20.42 -6.69 -0.70
N VAL A 90 19.74 -7.03 0.40
CA VAL A 90 18.49 -6.39 0.83
C VAL A 90 18.73 -5.60 2.11
N ILE A 91 18.21 -4.39 2.21
CA ILE A 91 18.25 -3.61 3.44
C ILE A 91 16.83 -3.40 3.98
N LEU A 92 16.65 -3.63 5.27
CA LEU A 92 15.42 -3.33 5.99
C LEU A 92 15.54 -1.92 6.59
N LEU A 93 14.63 -1.04 6.23
CA LEU A 93 14.57 0.35 6.70
C LEU A 93 13.40 0.47 7.68
N TYR A 94 13.69 0.37 8.96
CA TYR A 94 12.72 0.55 10.02
C TYR A 94 12.63 2.01 10.40
N CYS A 95 11.47 2.63 10.13
CA CYS A 95 11.23 4.06 10.35
C CYS A 95 10.53 4.26 11.70
N THR A 96 11.05 5.16 12.54
CA THR A 96 10.46 5.47 13.84
C THR A 96 10.59 6.97 14.19
N CYS A 97 9.60 7.47 14.94
CA CYS A 97 9.57 8.84 15.41
C CYS A 97 8.77 8.99 16.73
N ASN A 98 9.39 8.71 17.88
CA ASN A 98 8.78 8.65 19.21
C ASN A 98 7.71 7.53 19.34
N ASP A 99 7.89 6.44 18.62
CA ASP A 99 6.98 5.30 18.56
C ASP A 99 7.70 3.96 18.42
N PHE A 100 8.99 3.90 18.74
CA PHE A 100 9.83 2.73 18.59
C PHE A 100 9.24 1.49 19.31
N ASN A 101 9.09 0.39 18.58
CA ASN A 101 8.62 -0.89 19.08
C ASN A 101 9.70 -1.97 18.88
N ALA A 102 10.40 -2.29 19.95
CA ALA A 102 11.51 -3.26 19.96
C ALA A 102 11.06 -4.67 19.54
N ASP A 103 9.86 -5.10 19.96
CA ASP A 103 9.33 -6.44 19.66
C ASP A 103 9.01 -6.61 18.17
N SER A 104 8.38 -5.61 17.56
CA SER A 104 8.08 -5.59 16.12
C SER A 104 9.36 -5.67 15.28
N LEU A 105 10.37 -4.85 15.61
CA LEU A 105 11.64 -4.89 14.90
C LEU A 105 12.37 -6.21 15.11
N ALA A 106 12.46 -6.71 16.35
CA ALA A 106 13.10 -8.00 16.64
C ALA A 106 12.46 -9.18 15.89
N LYS A 107 11.13 -9.18 15.75
CA LYS A 107 10.40 -10.17 14.94
C LYS A 107 10.71 -10.02 13.45
N SER A 108 10.70 -8.80 12.92
CA SER A 108 10.95 -8.50 11.51
C SER A 108 12.38 -8.80 11.07
N MET A 109 13.36 -8.69 11.97
CA MET A 109 14.75 -9.06 11.71
C MET A 109 14.97 -10.58 11.56
N LYS A 110 14.03 -11.43 11.98
CA LYS A 110 14.16 -12.90 11.89
C LYS A 110 13.88 -13.42 10.46
N GLN A 111 14.64 -12.94 9.47
CA GLN A 111 14.47 -13.35 8.08
C GLN A 111 15.20 -14.66 7.74
N LYS A 112 14.56 -15.50 6.91
CA LYS A 112 15.15 -16.70 6.30
C LYS A 112 15.91 -16.35 5.01
N TYR A 113 16.75 -15.35 5.08
CA TYR A 113 17.59 -14.85 3.99
C TYR A 113 18.89 -14.35 4.59
N SER A 114 20.04 -14.67 4.01
CA SER A 114 21.34 -14.41 4.64
C SER A 114 21.96 -13.04 4.28
N ASN A 115 21.70 -12.54 3.06
CA ASN A 115 22.32 -11.32 2.59
C ASN A 115 21.42 -10.09 2.80
N PHE A 116 21.15 -9.76 4.07
CA PHE A 116 20.42 -8.57 4.42
C PHE A 116 21.03 -7.83 5.61
N GLU A 117 20.76 -6.54 5.69
CA GLU A 117 21.12 -5.67 6.81
C GLU A 117 19.88 -4.88 7.26
N THR A 118 19.84 -4.53 8.55
CA THR A 118 18.77 -3.71 9.13
C THR A 118 19.32 -2.36 9.56
N TYR A 119 18.54 -1.31 9.29
CA TYR A 119 18.83 0.06 9.71
C TYR A 119 17.61 0.66 10.40
N ILE A 120 17.82 1.34 11.52
CA ILE A 120 16.80 2.13 12.20
C ILE A 120 16.94 3.57 11.73
N LEU A 121 15.94 4.09 11.04
CA LEU A 121 15.83 5.47 10.62
C LEU A 121 15.04 6.24 11.68
N ASP A 122 15.75 6.88 12.62
CA ASP A 122 15.17 7.45 13.82
C ASP A 122 15.08 8.97 13.77
N ASP A 123 13.85 9.49 13.67
CA ASP A 123 13.53 10.91 13.75
C ASP A 123 12.99 11.33 15.14
N SER A 124 13.18 10.50 16.17
CA SER A 124 12.71 10.77 17.54
C SER A 124 13.41 12.01 18.14
N LYS A 125 12.64 12.77 18.93
CA LYS A 125 13.12 13.88 19.74
C LYS A 125 13.01 13.59 21.24
N ASP A 126 12.13 12.68 21.62
CA ASP A 126 11.96 12.24 22.99
C ASP A 126 13.17 11.43 23.45
N LYS A 127 13.75 11.83 24.58
CA LYS A 127 14.98 11.22 25.13
C LYS A 127 14.80 9.77 25.54
N GLU A 128 13.62 9.38 26.00
CA GLU A 128 13.33 8.00 26.42
C GLU A 128 13.26 7.08 25.18
N TYR A 129 12.62 7.52 24.10
CA TYR A 129 12.63 6.76 22.85
C TYR A 129 14.05 6.64 22.26
N ILE A 130 14.81 7.76 22.25
CA ILE A 130 16.22 7.75 21.79
C ILE A 130 17.05 6.76 22.61
N LYS A 131 16.89 6.71 23.93
CA LYS A 131 17.58 5.79 24.82
C LYS A 131 17.21 4.34 24.51
N THR A 132 15.91 4.05 24.33
CA THR A 132 15.42 2.71 24.00
C THR A 132 15.94 2.23 22.65
N VAL A 133 15.91 3.10 21.61
CA VAL A 133 16.48 2.82 20.29
C VAL A 133 17.98 2.49 20.39
N ASN A 134 18.74 3.29 21.14
CA ASN A 134 20.18 3.07 21.30
C ASN A 134 20.49 1.76 22.04
N ALA A 135 19.73 1.44 23.08
CA ALA A 135 19.89 0.19 23.82
C ALA A 135 19.64 -1.02 22.91
N PHE A 136 18.51 -1.03 22.20
CA PHE A 136 18.18 -2.08 21.25
C PHE A 136 19.22 -2.23 20.14
N ALA A 137 19.65 -1.12 19.57
CA ALA A 137 20.63 -1.11 18.49
C ALA A 137 21.98 -1.69 18.92
N LYS A 138 22.43 -1.37 20.14
CA LYS A 138 23.66 -1.92 20.73
C LYS A 138 23.54 -3.42 20.97
N GLU A 139 22.43 -3.86 21.56
CA GLU A 139 22.18 -5.28 21.86
C GLU A 139 22.10 -6.15 20.60
N ASN A 140 21.46 -5.64 19.56
CA ASN A 140 21.20 -6.39 18.32
C ASN A 140 22.18 -6.07 17.18
N ASN A 141 23.21 -5.26 17.42
CA ASN A 141 24.19 -4.82 16.43
C ASN A 141 23.55 -4.18 15.17
N VAL A 142 22.55 -3.31 15.38
CA VAL A 142 21.83 -2.60 14.32
C VAL A 142 22.33 -1.16 14.24
N LYS A 143 22.47 -0.62 13.03
CA LYS A 143 22.87 0.77 12.82
C LYS A 143 21.69 1.72 12.93
N VAL A 144 21.86 2.80 13.71
CA VAL A 144 20.86 3.87 13.83
C VAL A 144 21.30 5.06 13.00
N ILE A 145 20.41 5.55 12.18
CA ILE A 145 20.59 6.74 11.33
C ILE A 145 19.70 7.84 11.89
N ARG A 146 20.30 8.99 12.19
CA ARG A 146 19.61 10.19 12.63
C ARG A 146 20.06 11.37 11.79
N ARG A 147 19.14 12.29 11.56
CA ARG A 147 19.39 13.54 10.82
C ARG A 147 19.09 14.77 11.69
N LYS A 148 19.61 15.93 11.28
CA LYS A 148 19.43 17.17 12.05
C LYS A 148 18.02 17.75 11.94
N ASP A 149 17.38 17.59 10.79
CA ASP A 149 16.05 18.09 10.49
C ASP A 149 15.11 16.93 10.13
N ARG A 150 13.80 17.23 10.06
CA ARG A 150 12.77 16.27 9.70
C ARG A 150 12.06 16.64 8.39
N ILE A 151 12.76 17.34 7.49
CA ILE A 151 12.20 17.74 6.21
C ILE A 151 11.75 16.49 5.43
N GLY A 152 10.51 16.49 4.95
CA GLY A 152 9.91 15.37 4.21
C GLY A 152 9.60 14.14 5.08
N PHE A 153 9.55 14.27 6.42
CA PHE A 153 9.14 13.22 7.35
C PHE A 153 9.79 11.85 7.05
N LYS A 154 9.03 10.77 7.04
CA LYS A 154 9.49 9.41 6.74
C LYS A 154 10.20 9.30 5.38
N ALA A 155 9.58 9.80 4.33
CA ALA A 155 10.16 9.81 2.98
C ALA A 155 11.50 10.57 2.93
N GLY A 156 11.57 11.74 3.58
CA GLY A 156 12.81 12.51 3.70
C GLY A 156 13.91 11.79 4.47
N ASN A 157 13.54 10.98 5.49
CA ASN A 157 14.52 10.18 6.24
C ASN A 157 15.07 9.02 5.38
N ILE A 158 14.20 8.34 4.63
CA ILE A 158 14.60 7.32 3.66
C ILE A 158 15.52 7.93 2.60
N ASN A 159 15.16 9.07 2.00
CA ASN A 159 15.98 9.76 1.02
C ASN A 159 17.34 10.17 1.59
N HIS A 160 17.37 10.70 2.82
CA HIS A 160 18.62 11.09 3.50
C HIS A 160 19.58 9.90 3.63
N PHE A 161 19.06 8.74 4.06
CA PHE A 161 19.86 7.54 4.23
C PHE A 161 20.33 6.93 2.92
N LEU A 162 19.45 6.89 1.90
CA LEU A 162 19.77 6.27 0.61
C LEU A 162 20.61 7.17 -0.29
N LYS A 163 20.76 8.46 0.03
CA LYS A 163 21.58 9.40 -0.74
C LYS A 163 23.04 8.93 -0.80
N GLY A 164 23.49 8.60 -2.00
CA GLY A 164 24.86 8.12 -2.24
C GLY A 164 25.14 6.68 -1.78
N LYS A 165 24.16 5.97 -1.24
CA LYS A 165 24.32 4.56 -0.86
C LYS A 165 24.20 3.67 -2.10
N GLU A 166 25.26 2.90 -2.39
CA GLU A 166 25.32 2.02 -3.55
C GLU A 166 25.25 0.53 -3.19
N ASP A 167 25.58 0.18 -1.94
CA ASP A 167 25.73 -1.19 -1.47
C ASP A 167 24.38 -1.78 -1.02
N TYR A 168 23.45 -1.93 -1.96
CA TYR A 168 22.20 -2.68 -1.83
C TYR A 168 21.55 -2.87 -3.20
N ASP A 169 20.67 -3.86 -3.35
CA ASP A 169 19.89 -4.11 -4.57
C ASP A 169 18.41 -3.79 -4.36
N TYR A 170 17.91 -4.05 -3.16
CA TYR A 170 16.53 -3.80 -2.74
C TYR A 170 16.49 -3.23 -1.34
N PHE A 171 15.46 -2.45 -1.04
CA PHE A 171 15.14 -2.06 0.33
C PHE A 171 13.68 -2.36 0.67
N VAL A 172 13.45 -2.64 1.94
CA VAL A 172 12.12 -2.87 2.52
C VAL A 172 11.80 -1.72 3.45
N ILE A 173 10.60 -1.17 3.34
CA ILE A 173 10.12 -0.08 4.20
C ILE A 173 9.25 -0.68 5.29
N LEU A 174 9.57 -0.42 6.54
CA LEU A 174 8.85 -0.87 7.72
C LEU A 174 8.46 0.32 8.58
N ASP A 175 7.23 0.32 9.08
CA ASP A 175 6.78 1.21 10.15
C ASP A 175 7.10 0.61 11.53
N SER A 176 6.96 1.42 12.58
CA SER A 176 7.38 1.08 13.93
C SER A 176 6.63 -0.10 14.54
N ASP A 177 5.38 -0.29 14.16
CA ASP A 177 4.49 -1.34 14.65
C ASP A 177 4.41 -2.56 13.73
N GLU A 178 5.05 -2.49 12.57
CA GLU A 178 4.93 -3.52 11.54
C GLU A 178 5.82 -4.74 11.81
N VAL A 179 5.24 -5.92 11.58
CA VAL A 179 5.93 -7.21 11.62
C VAL A 179 5.83 -7.91 10.27
N ILE A 180 6.97 -8.10 9.61
CA ILE A 180 7.04 -8.87 8.37
C ILE A 180 7.30 -10.38 8.63
N PRO A 181 6.75 -11.29 7.82
CA PRO A 181 6.97 -12.73 8.00
C PRO A 181 8.44 -13.12 7.73
N LYS A 182 8.90 -14.18 8.38
CA LYS A 182 10.30 -14.65 8.29
C LYS A 182 10.78 -15.00 6.87
N ASP A 183 9.88 -15.22 5.95
CA ASP A 183 10.17 -15.53 4.55
C ASP A 183 9.83 -14.39 3.59
N PHE A 184 9.62 -13.17 4.13
CA PHE A 184 9.27 -11.97 3.37
C PHE A 184 10.25 -11.74 2.21
N ILE A 185 11.54 -11.60 2.52
CA ILE A 185 12.58 -11.30 1.52
C ILE A 185 12.60 -12.36 0.43
N THR A 186 12.64 -13.63 0.80
CA THR A 186 12.70 -14.74 -0.16
C THR A 186 11.46 -14.79 -1.06
N LYS A 187 10.27 -14.55 -0.50
CA LYS A 187 9.04 -14.51 -1.29
C LYS A 187 8.99 -13.29 -2.20
N ALA A 188 9.38 -12.12 -1.69
CA ALA A 188 9.39 -10.87 -2.45
C ALA A 188 10.35 -10.95 -3.66
N LEU A 189 11.56 -11.43 -3.47
CA LEU A 189 12.53 -11.60 -4.55
C LEU A 189 12.02 -12.50 -5.69
N LYS A 190 11.21 -13.54 -5.39
CA LYS A 190 10.60 -14.37 -6.45
C LYS A 190 9.71 -13.56 -7.39
N TYR A 191 9.04 -12.51 -6.93
CA TYR A 191 8.26 -11.62 -7.80
C TYR A 191 9.19 -10.81 -8.71
N PHE A 192 10.23 -10.17 -8.16
CA PHE A 192 11.19 -9.40 -8.96
C PHE A 192 11.89 -10.26 -10.02
N TYR A 193 12.27 -11.48 -9.68
CA TYR A 193 12.87 -12.42 -10.65
C TYR A 193 11.88 -12.93 -11.71
N SER A 194 10.59 -12.94 -11.39
CA SER A 194 9.57 -13.40 -12.34
C SER A 194 9.12 -12.33 -13.32
N TYR A 195 9.16 -11.06 -12.92
CA TYR A 195 8.66 -9.94 -13.73
C TYR A 195 9.69 -8.82 -13.80
N LYS A 196 10.27 -8.63 -14.98
CA LYS A 196 11.37 -7.67 -15.22
C LYS A 196 11.02 -6.18 -14.98
N ASN A 197 9.74 -5.84 -15.01
CA ASN A 197 9.26 -4.47 -14.87
C ASN A 197 8.71 -4.15 -13.48
N ILE A 198 8.82 -5.05 -12.50
CA ILE A 198 8.45 -4.72 -11.12
C ILE A 198 9.54 -3.82 -10.53
N GLY A 199 9.15 -2.64 -10.07
CA GLY A 199 9.97 -1.73 -9.29
C GLY A 199 9.61 -1.74 -7.80
N ILE A 200 8.34 -2.04 -7.50
CA ILE A 200 7.76 -2.01 -6.16
C ILE A 200 6.96 -3.29 -5.94
N LEU A 201 7.12 -3.92 -4.79
CA LEU A 201 6.27 -5.02 -4.31
C LEU A 201 5.59 -4.60 -3.03
N GLN A 202 4.26 -4.58 -3.03
CA GLN A 202 3.42 -4.31 -1.86
C GLN A 202 2.93 -5.63 -1.27
N ALA A 203 3.19 -5.87 0.01
CA ALA A 203 2.64 -7.02 0.74
C ALA A 203 1.19 -6.78 1.17
N ASN A 204 0.54 -7.82 1.65
CA ASN A 204 -0.77 -7.77 2.27
C ASN A 204 -0.64 -7.48 3.77
N HIS A 205 -1.58 -6.75 4.35
CA HIS A 205 -1.58 -6.38 5.75
C HIS A 205 -2.80 -6.93 6.47
N ILE A 206 -2.59 -7.29 7.73
CA ILE A 206 -3.65 -7.69 8.66
C ILE A 206 -3.37 -7.08 10.03
N SER A 207 -4.40 -6.97 10.85
CA SER A 207 -4.26 -6.56 12.24
C SER A 207 -3.41 -7.54 13.04
N SER A 208 -2.39 -7.05 13.74
CA SER A 208 -1.55 -7.85 14.66
C SER A 208 -2.31 -8.28 15.93
N ARG A 209 -3.31 -7.48 16.33
CA ARG A 209 -4.13 -7.73 17.52
C ARG A 209 -5.50 -7.05 17.43
N ASN A 210 -6.49 -7.65 18.08
CA ASN A 210 -7.86 -7.15 18.17
C ASN A 210 -8.35 -7.20 19.63
N ILE A 211 -7.86 -6.29 20.47
CA ILE A 211 -8.07 -6.31 21.92
C ILE A 211 -9.44 -5.79 22.37
N ASN A 212 -10.15 -5.06 21.52
CA ASN A 212 -11.46 -4.49 21.83
C ASN A 212 -12.44 -4.59 20.64
N PHE A 213 -13.68 -4.17 20.87
CA PHE A 213 -14.73 -4.22 19.85
C PHE A 213 -14.43 -3.31 18.65
N PHE A 214 -13.91 -2.09 18.89
CA PHE A 214 -13.59 -1.14 17.82
C PHE A 214 -12.54 -1.74 16.87
N MET A 215 -11.40 -2.21 17.39
CA MET A 215 -10.35 -2.84 16.59
C MET A 215 -10.86 -4.07 15.82
N LYS A 216 -11.72 -4.88 16.45
CA LYS A 216 -12.30 -6.07 15.79
C LYS A 216 -13.22 -5.73 14.62
N VAL A 217 -13.99 -4.65 14.72
CA VAL A 217 -14.85 -4.18 13.62
C VAL A 217 -14.02 -3.51 12.54
N PHE A 218 -13.08 -2.64 12.94
CA PHE A 218 -12.17 -1.95 12.04
C PHE A 218 -11.32 -2.92 11.21
N SER A 219 -10.69 -3.91 11.88
CA SER A 219 -9.85 -4.91 11.19
C SER A 219 -10.62 -5.71 10.14
N ARG A 220 -11.87 -6.10 10.41
CA ARG A 220 -12.69 -6.82 9.42
C ARG A 220 -12.89 -6.03 8.13
N GLY A 221 -13.06 -4.71 8.23
CA GLY A 221 -13.16 -3.81 7.07
C GLY A 221 -11.85 -3.74 6.29
N VAL A 222 -10.76 -3.49 6.99
CA VAL A 222 -9.43 -3.30 6.37
C VAL A 222 -8.85 -4.61 5.85
N ASP A 223 -8.86 -5.68 6.63
CA ASP A 223 -8.33 -7.00 6.25
C ASP A 223 -9.02 -7.58 5.01
N SER A 224 -10.29 -7.29 4.81
CA SER A 224 -11.03 -7.69 3.60
C SER A 224 -10.70 -6.83 2.39
N HIS A 225 -10.43 -5.54 2.61
CA HIS A 225 -10.12 -4.57 1.56
C HIS A 225 -8.79 -4.89 0.86
N TRP A 226 -7.74 -5.21 1.63
CA TRP A 226 -6.41 -5.48 1.09
C TRP A 226 -6.43 -6.56 -0.02
N PRO A 227 -6.85 -7.80 0.23
CA PRO A 227 -6.81 -8.84 -0.79
C PRO A 227 -7.77 -8.60 -1.95
N THR A 228 -8.94 -7.99 -1.71
CA THR A 228 -9.92 -7.73 -2.78
C THR A 228 -9.47 -6.58 -3.69
N TYR A 229 -9.27 -5.39 -3.13
CA TYR A 229 -8.93 -4.19 -3.90
C TYR A 229 -7.56 -4.24 -4.55
N GLN A 230 -6.54 -4.57 -3.79
CA GLN A 230 -5.17 -4.55 -4.31
C GLN A 230 -4.95 -5.63 -5.37
N SER A 231 -5.62 -6.78 -5.24
CA SER A 231 -5.58 -7.82 -6.27
C SER A 231 -6.20 -7.39 -7.58
N VAL A 232 -7.29 -6.64 -7.55
CA VAL A 232 -7.92 -6.10 -8.76
C VAL A 232 -7.04 -5.03 -9.39
N LYS A 233 -6.51 -4.09 -8.60
CA LYS A 233 -5.58 -3.05 -9.06
C LYS A 233 -4.30 -3.65 -9.66
N HIS A 234 -3.77 -4.73 -9.07
CA HIS A 234 -2.63 -5.45 -9.61
C HIS A 234 -2.87 -5.97 -11.04
N ASN A 235 -4.06 -6.48 -11.34
CA ASN A 235 -4.36 -7.11 -12.62
C ASN A 235 -4.95 -6.14 -13.66
N TYR A 236 -5.73 -5.15 -13.23
CA TYR A 236 -6.53 -4.31 -14.12
C TYR A 236 -6.32 -2.81 -13.95
N GLY A 237 -5.70 -2.36 -12.88
CA GLY A 237 -5.61 -0.94 -12.57
C GLY A 237 -4.21 -0.43 -12.32
N PHE A 238 -4.16 0.58 -11.50
CA PHE A 238 -2.95 1.17 -10.96
C PHE A 238 -2.85 0.84 -9.46
N LEU A 239 -1.81 0.10 -9.11
CA LEU A 239 -1.45 -0.19 -7.73
C LEU A 239 -0.32 0.76 -7.32
N SER A 240 -0.51 1.47 -6.21
CA SER A 240 0.52 2.30 -5.59
C SER A 240 1.24 1.55 -4.47
N LEU A 241 2.40 2.03 -4.10
CA LEU A 241 2.99 1.82 -2.79
C LEU A 241 2.03 2.37 -1.72
N LEU A 242 1.91 1.70 -0.59
CA LEU A 242 1.04 2.09 0.52
C LEU A 242 1.86 2.40 1.79
N GLY A 243 3.07 2.91 1.59
CA GLY A 243 3.94 3.48 2.61
C GLY A 243 4.82 2.50 3.37
N HIS A 244 4.39 1.27 3.61
CA HIS A 244 5.12 0.27 4.41
C HIS A 244 4.81 -1.17 3.97
N GLY A 245 5.48 -2.17 4.56
CA GLY A 245 5.34 -3.57 4.16
C GLY A 245 5.65 -3.80 2.69
N ALA A 246 6.57 -3.05 2.15
CA ALA A 246 6.87 -3.04 0.73
C ALA A 246 8.36 -3.19 0.47
N MET A 247 8.69 -3.85 -0.65
CA MET A 247 10.05 -3.93 -1.15
C MET A 247 10.18 -3.11 -2.43
N VAL A 248 11.22 -2.28 -2.52
CA VAL A 248 11.51 -1.42 -3.67
C VAL A 248 12.88 -1.78 -4.23
N SER A 249 12.99 -1.84 -5.56
CA SER A 249 14.29 -2.05 -6.22
C SER A 249 15.12 -0.75 -6.26
N LYS A 250 16.43 -0.86 -6.08
CA LYS A 250 17.38 0.25 -6.19
C LYS A 250 17.22 1.02 -7.51
N ASN A 251 17.09 0.29 -8.63
CA ASN A 251 16.95 0.92 -9.94
C ASN A 251 15.68 1.77 -10.02
N CYS A 252 14.53 1.24 -9.55
CA CYS A 252 13.29 2.00 -9.51
C CYS A 252 13.45 3.30 -8.69
N TYR A 253 14.02 3.20 -7.49
CA TYR A 253 14.26 4.34 -6.61
C TYR A 253 15.18 5.38 -7.24
N LYS A 254 16.26 4.97 -7.91
CA LYS A 254 17.20 5.88 -8.59
C LYS A 254 16.59 6.54 -9.81
N ASP A 255 15.90 5.78 -10.66
CA ASP A 255 15.31 6.28 -11.89
C ASP A 255 14.18 7.29 -11.65
N THR A 256 13.49 7.19 -10.50
CA THR A 256 12.48 8.16 -10.05
C THR A 256 13.09 9.38 -9.35
N GLY A 257 14.36 9.33 -8.95
CA GLY A 257 15.00 10.41 -8.18
C GLY A 257 14.67 10.40 -6.68
N GLY A 258 14.12 9.30 -6.15
CA GLY A 258 13.73 9.14 -4.75
C GLY A 258 12.28 9.51 -4.46
N PHE A 259 11.92 9.56 -3.17
CA PHE A 259 10.57 9.94 -2.75
C PHE A 259 10.37 11.46 -2.86
N PRO A 260 9.27 11.94 -3.47
CA PRO A 260 8.97 13.37 -3.54
C PRO A 260 8.58 13.92 -2.15
N HIS A 261 8.83 15.22 -1.93
CA HIS A 261 8.51 15.91 -0.69
C HIS A 261 7.06 16.44 -0.72
N VAL A 262 6.09 15.54 -0.73
CA VAL A 262 4.64 15.84 -0.73
C VAL A 262 3.93 14.98 0.32
N VAL A 263 2.68 15.30 0.66
CA VAL A 263 1.91 14.58 1.68
C VAL A 263 1.62 13.12 1.29
N ALA A 264 1.38 12.86 0.00
CA ALA A 264 1.13 11.52 -0.55
C ALA A 264 2.37 11.03 -1.34
N GLU A 265 3.52 10.98 -0.68
CA GLU A 265 4.82 10.68 -1.30
C GLU A 265 4.87 9.27 -1.92
N ASP A 266 4.20 8.32 -1.32
CA ASP A 266 4.10 6.93 -1.77
C ASP A 266 3.29 6.80 -3.08
N LEU A 267 2.17 7.51 -3.18
CA LEU A 267 1.36 7.59 -4.39
C LEU A 267 2.15 8.29 -5.51
N CYS A 268 2.75 9.45 -5.23
CA CYS A 268 3.53 10.21 -6.20
C CYS A 268 4.74 9.41 -6.69
N PHE A 269 5.49 8.78 -5.79
CA PHE A 269 6.59 7.87 -6.14
C PHE A 269 6.12 6.75 -7.07
N SER A 270 4.95 6.18 -6.81
CA SER A 270 4.39 5.09 -7.63
C SER A 270 3.96 5.57 -9.02
N ILE A 271 3.47 6.80 -9.15
CA ILE A 271 3.13 7.43 -10.43
C ILE A 271 4.41 7.65 -11.24
N GLU A 272 5.45 8.23 -10.64
CA GLU A 272 6.74 8.46 -11.29
C GLU A 272 7.40 7.14 -11.72
N ALA A 273 7.38 6.12 -10.85
CA ALA A 273 7.85 4.77 -11.18
C ALA A 273 7.09 4.21 -12.40
N ARG A 274 5.77 4.41 -12.47
CA ARG A 274 4.96 3.99 -13.62
C ARG A 274 5.33 4.73 -14.89
N MET A 275 5.59 6.02 -14.83
CA MET A 275 6.05 6.83 -15.98
C MET A 275 7.43 6.36 -16.49
N LYS A 276 8.30 5.87 -15.61
CA LYS A 276 9.60 5.26 -15.95
C LYS A 276 9.48 3.79 -16.43
N GLY A 277 8.26 3.25 -16.53
CA GLY A 277 8.00 1.89 -17.03
C GLY A 277 8.02 0.79 -15.96
N TYR A 278 8.17 1.15 -14.71
CA TYR A 278 8.03 0.21 -13.59
C TYR A 278 6.56 -0.07 -13.27
N THR A 279 6.33 -1.17 -12.57
CA THR A 279 5.00 -1.58 -12.11
C THR A 279 5.08 -1.99 -10.65
N THR A 280 4.09 -1.58 -9.87
CA THR A 280 3.88 -2.11 -8.52
C THR A 280 3.16 -3.45 -8.62
N ALA A 281 3.65 -4.46 -7.91
CA ALA A 281 2.98 -5.75 -7.77
C ALA A 281 2.40 -5.90 -6.36
N PHE A 282 1.25 -6.57 -6.24
CA PHE A 282 0.67 -6.98 -4.96
C PHE A 282 0.97 -8.44 -4.67
N ALA A 283 1.42 -8.73 -3.45
CA ALA A 283 1.74 -10.07 -2.97
C ALA A 283 0.78 -10.49 -1.84
N PRO A 284 -0.42 -11.01 -2.15
CA PRO A 284 -1.45 -11.33 -1.15
C PRO A 284 -1.04 -12.46 -0.19
N ASN A 285 0.00 -13.20 -0.52
CA ASN A 285 0.55 -14.31 0.25
C ASN A 285 1.79 -13.97 1.08
N ILE A 286 2.20 -12.73 1.07
CA ILE A 286 3.15 -12.13 2.02
C ILE A 286 2.30 -11.29 2.96
N ILE A 287 2.07 -11.81 4.17
CA ILE A 287 1.18 -11.20 5.14
C ILE A 287 2.04 -10.51 6.19
N CYS A 288 1.97 -9.20 6.23
CA CYS A 288 2.54 -8.35 7.28
C CYS A 288 1.47 -8.11 8.35
N GLU A 289 1.89 -7.93 9.59
CA GLU A 289 1.03 -7.60 10.72
C GLU A 289 1.32 -6.17 11.15
N GLU A 290 0.28 -5.38 11.42
CA GLU A 290 0.37 -3.99 11.89
C GLU A 290 -0.64 -3.72 13.01
N GLU A 291 -0.44 -2.68 13.80
CA GLU A 291 -1.37 -2.28 14.84
C GLU A 291 -2.40 -1.29 14.29
N TYR A 292 -3.68 -1.66 14.32
CA TYR A 292 -4.75 -0.74 13.97
C TYR A 292 -5.12 0.17 15.14
N PRO A 293 -5.73 1.35 14.86
CA PRO A 293 -6.14 2.29 15.90
C PRO A 293 -6.96 1.63 17.00
N VAL A 294 -6.62 1.91 18.26
CA VAL A 294 -7.28 1.30 19.43
C VAL A 294 -8.71 1.80 19.64
N ASP A 295 -9.01 3.02 19.17
CA ASP A 295 -10.32 3.66 19.26
C ASP A 295 -10.50 4.72 18.17
N TYR A 296 -11.68 5.34 18.14
CA TYR A 296 -12.00 6.40 17.19
C TYR A 296 -11.12 7.67 17.34
N LEU A 297 -10.67 7.98 18.54
CA LEU A 297 -9.82 9.16 18.78
C LEU A 297 -8.42 8.93 18.23
N ALA A 298 -7.88 7.72 18.40
CA ALA A 298 -6.62 7.33 17.76
C ALA A 298 -6.76 7.41 16.23
N PHE A 299 -7.78 6.77 15.65
CA PHE A 299 -8.06 6.82 14.20
C PHE A 299 -8.15 8.25 13.66
N LYS A 300 -8.81 9.16 14.39
CA LYS A 300 -8.93 10.56 13.97
C LYS A 300 -7.61 11.33 13.96
N LYS A 301 -6.62 10.89 14.73
CA LYS A 301 -5.27 11.52 14.73
C LYS A 301 -4.42 11.06 13.55
N ASP A 302 -4.72 9.91 12.98
CA ASP A 302 -3.99 9.33 11.87
C ASP A 302 -4.49 9.83 10.50
N ILE A 303 -5.64 10.57 10.47
CA ILE A 303 -6.19 11.26 9.29
C ILE A 303 -5.71 12.71 9.26
#